data_a1b2d123cfdc01f73e9b94c07c3e0090
#
_entry.id   a1b2d123cfdc01f73e9b94c07c3e0090
#
_cell.length_a   1.000
_cell.length_b   1.000
_cell.length_c   1.000
_cell.angle_alpha   90.00
_cell.angle_beta   90.00
_cell.angle_gamma   90.00
#
_symmetry.space_group_name_H-M   'P 1'
#
loop_
_entity.id
_entity.type
_entity.pdbx_description
1 polymer ?
#
loop_
_entity_poly.entity_id
_entity_poly.type
_entity_poly.pdbx_seq_one_letter_code
_entity_poly.pdbx_strand_id
1 'polypeptide(L)'
;GLDCIPNFILKRIANEIAGPFTVLCRRLLREACWPRIWRLHLICPLYKRGSAFSAGNYRGVHLTAVLSKVAERVVGRSLVSFLHSGKFGPHQWAFTPGLSARDLVTALVMSWILAICTGHKVATYLGDISGAFDRVYKDYLLAKLQAAGVGVQFLNFLDSYLQPRRAAVAVEGITSDEFEIANTVFQGTVLGPPLWNVFFNDVTQPASSTGGHPSLFADDLTVFQKFDRKEENADIVRKMHICRTRVHTWGRTNRVSFDPGKEHVVILHPISGEGDPFKLLGCMTDCKLLMTQAVDKILSQLRPKRYAILRTKSHYDVRSLINQFKTHVWGIMETHNGAIFHAADYLLEKLNSAQRHFLHELDVTPEQAFLDHNFAPPNLRRDIGILGLLHKRVLGISHPIFFELLPFHADVFGSLRTGEHNKQLYGHILEVQFQHALHFRSIFAMVYVYNRLPQEVVDCT
;
A
#
# COMPACT_ATOMS: atom_id res chain seq x y z
N GLY A 1 -21.14 17.37 -6.31
CA GLY A 1 -21.46 16.69 -7.56
C GLY A 1 -22.36 17.54 -8.43
N LEU A 2 -22.58 17.12 -9.68
CA LEU A 2 -23.44 17.83 -10.65
C LEU A 2 -24.92 17.83 -10.27
N ASP A 3 -25.30 17.00 -9.29
CA ASP A 3 -26.64 16.97 -8.68
C ASP A 3 -26.93 18.16 -7.77
N CYS A 4 -25.93 18.99 -7.50
CA CYS A 4 -26.01 20.17 -6.62
C CYS A 4 -26.59 19.87 -5.22
N ILE A 5 -26.60 18.60 -4.78
CA ILE A 5 -27.10 18.23 -3.46
C ILE A 5 -25.93 18.22 -2.45
N PRO A 6 -25.92 19.16 -1.49
CA PRO A 6 -24.87 19.20 -0.48
C PRO A 6 -24.91 18.01 0.48
N ASN A 7 -23.74 17.50 0.86
CA ASN A 7 -23.63 16.36 1.79
C ASN A 7 -24.32 16.59 3.14
N PHE A 8 -24.35 17.83 3.63
CA PHE A 8 -24.96 18.12 4.93
C PHE A 8 -26.49 17.95 4.88
N ILE A 9 -27.15 18.26 3.76
CA ILE A 9 -28.58 18.01 3.58
C ILE A 9 -28.84 16.51 3.64
N LEU A 10 -28.11 15.70 2.85
CA LEU A 10 -28.28 14.25 2.82
C LEU A 10 -28.05 13.61 4.21
N LYS A 11 -27.11 14.15 4.99
CA LYS A 11 -26.91 13.70 6.38
C LYS A 11 -28.09 14.01 7.29
N ARG A 12 -28.72 15.18 7.12
CA ARG A 12 -29.85 15.59 7.96
C ARG A 12 -31.15 14.82 7.65
N ILE A 13 -31.37 14.47 6.39
CA ILE A 13 -32.58 13.75 5.94
C ILE A 13 -32.30 12.27 5.67
N ALA A 14 -31.23 11.71 6.28
CA ALA A 14 -30.81 10.33 5.97
C ALA A 14 -31.89 9.30 6.34
N ASN A 15 -32.60 9.49 7.43
CA ASN A 15 -33.66 8.57 7.88
C ASN A 15 -34.87 8.62 6.95
N GLU A 16 -35.26 9.81 6.51
CA GLU A 16 -36.41 10.05 5.64
C GLU A 16 -36.21 9.46 4.24
N ILE A 17 -34.96 9.57 3.70
CA ILE A 17 -34.66 9.05 2.37
C ILE A 17 -34.27 7.57 2.36
N ALA A 18 -33.95 6.96 3.51
CA ALA A 18 -33.46 5.57 3.57
C ALA A 18 -34.43 4.57 2.94
N GLY A 19 -35.72 4.69 3.21
CA GLY A 19 -36.78 3.84 2.64
C GLY A 19 -36.87 3.94 1.12
N PRO A 20 -37.20 5.11 0.56
CA PRO A 20 -37.26 5.34 -0.88
C PRO A 20 -35.95 4.99 -1.60
N PHE A 21 -34.78 5.30 -1.01
CA PHE A 21 -33.51 5.00 -1.59
C PHE A 21 -33.21 3.49 -1.61
N THR A 22 -33.67 2.75 -0.60
CA THR A 22 -33.58 1.27 -0.61
C THR A 22 -34.38 0.67 -1.75
N VAL A 23 -35.59 1.17 -1.98
CA VAL A 23 -36.43 0.74 -3.12
C VAL A 23 -35.72 1.04 -4.44
N LEU A 24 -35.13 2.23 -4.58
CA LEU A 24 -34.33 2.59 -5.76
C LEU A 24 -33.16 1.61 -5.96
N CYS A 25 -32.35 1.34 -4.94
CA CYS A 25 -31.22 0.42 -5.04
C CYS A 25 -31.64 -1.00 -5.45
N ARG A 26 -32.74 -1.51 -4.90
CA ARG A 26 -33.34 -2.80 -5.31
C ARG A 26 -33.77 -2.80 -6.78
N ARG A 27 -34.35 -1.69 -7.24
CA ARG A 27 -34.78 -1.53 -8.63
C ARG A 27 -33.57 -1.49 -9.57
N LEU A 28 -32.51 -0.78 -9.23
CA LEU A 28 -31.25 -0.74 -10.01
C LEU A 28 -30.69 -2.15 -10.28
N LEU A 29 -30.68 -3.01 -9.26
CA LEU A 29 -30.23 -4.39 -9.39
C LEU A 29 -31.20 -5.25 -10.20
N ARG A 30 -32.53 -5.16 -9.93
CA ARG A 30 -33.52 -5.98 -10.57
C ARG A 30 -33.65 -5.68 -12.07
N GLU A 31 -33.61 -4.38 -12.43
CA GLU A 31 -33.72 -3.92 -13.81
C GLU A 31 -32.38 -3.80 -14.53
N ALA A 32 -31.27 -4.12 -13.84
CA ALA A 32 -29.92 -4.01 -14.35
C ALA A 32 -29.67 -2.63 -15.01
N CYS A 33 -30.07 -1.55 -14.35
CA CYS A 33 -30.07 -0.22 -14.92
C CYS A 33 -29.30 0.79 -14.05
N TRP A 34 -28.30 1.45 -14.62
CA TRP A 34 -27.62 2.59 -13.99
C TRP A 34 -28.19 3.91 -14.55
N PRO A 35 -28.67 4.83 -13.71
CA PRO A 35 -29.38 6.05 -14.15
C PRO A 35 -28.51 6.94 -15.03
N ARG A 36 -29.08 7.47 -16.12
CA ARG A 36 -28.37 8.36 -17.04
C ARG A 36 -27.83 9.63 -16.35
N ILE A 37 -28.59 10.20 -15.39
CA ILE A 37 -28.16 11.38 -14.63
C ILE A 37 -26.88 11.14 -13.81
N TRP A 38 -26.59 9.89 -13.45
CA TRP A 38 -25.35 9.52 -12.74
C TRP A 38 -24.19 9.17 -13.67
N ARG A 39 -24.42 9.20 -14.99
CA ARG A 39 -23.39 8.98 -16.02
C ARG A 39 -22.67 10.26 -16.44
N LEU A 40 -23.07 11.42 -15.91
CA LEU A 40 -22.37 12.67 -16.14
C LEU A 40 -21.35 12.89 -15.01
N HIS A 41 -20.09 13.10 -15.37
CA HIS A 41 -18.98 13.31 -14.46
C HIS A 41 -18.36 14.69 -14.66
N LEU A 42 -17.96 15.33 -13.59
CA LEU A 42 -17.08 16.47 -13.63
C LEU A 42 -15.67 16.00 -13.29
N ILE A 43 -14.68 16.29 -14.15
CA ILE A 43 -13.29 15.92 -13.93
C ILE A 43 -12.55 17.11 -13.36
N CYS A 44 -11.99 16.95 -12.16
CA CYS A 44 -11.11 17.93 -11.54
C CYS A 44 -9.65 17.47 -11.76
N PRO A 45 -8.83 18.20 -12.50
CA PRO A 45 -7.42 17.87 -12.71
C PRO A 45 -6.60 18.20 -11.46
N LEU A 46 -6.03 17.18 -10.80
CA LEU A 46 -5.10 17.34 -9.70
C LEU A 46 -3.66 17.27 -10.21
N TYR A 47 -2.89 18.31 -9.98
CA TYR A 47 -1.47 18.37 -10.35
C TYR A 47 -0.66 17.28 -9.62
N LYS A 48 0.16 16.54 -10.36
CA LYS A 48 1.06 15.50 -9.83
C LYS A 48 2.49 16.02 -9.63
N ARG A 49 3.12 16.44 -10.73
CA ARG A 49 4.53 16.90 -10.79
C ARG A 49 4.89 17.31 -12.22
N GLY A 50 6.05 17.95 -12.39
CA GLY A 50 6.59 18.29 -13.71
C GLY A 50 6.11 19.66 -14.18
N SER A 51 6.00 19.86 -15.50
CA SER A 51 5.48 21.11 -16.05
C SER A 51 3.97 21.23 -15.84
N ALA A 52 3.51 22.33 -15.27
CA ALA A 52 2.08 22.63 -15.11
C ALA A 52 1.34 22.82 -16.46
N PHE A 53 2.09 23.05 -17.54
CA PHE A 53 1.53 23.24 -18.88
C PHE A 53 1.26 21.91 -19.62
N SER A 54 1.65 20.79 -19.06
CA SER A 54 1.42 19.46 -19.64
C SER A 54 0.24 18.75 -18.99
N ALA A 55 -0.81 18.44 -19.74
CA ALA A 55 -1.99 17.72 -19.25
C ALA A 55 -1.65 16.35 -18.65
N GLY A 56 -0.62 15.65 -19.15
CA GLY A 56 -0.15 14.36 -18.61
C GLY A 56 0.36 14.43 -17.18
N ASN A 57 0.70 15.64 -16.68
CA ASN A 57 1.13 15.88 -15.30
C ASN A 57 -0.02 16.07 -14.31
N TYR A 58 -1.24 15.86 -14.76
CA TYR A 58 -2.44 15.91 -13.90
C TYR A 58 -3.08 14.54 -13.77
N ARG A 59 -3.79 14.35 -12.66
CA ARG A 59 -4.67 13.20 -12.44
C ARG A 59 -6.11 13.69 -12.51
N GLY A 60 -6.92 13.12 -13.40
CA GLY A 60 -8.35 13.41 -13.50
C GLY A 60 -9.12 12.74 -12.37
N VAL A 61 -9.63 13.49 -11.40
CA VAL A 61 -10.51 12.96 -10.36
C VAL A 61 -11.95 13.19 -10.76
N HIS A 62 -12.72 12.11 -10.86
CA HIS A 62 -14.14 12.18 -11.25
C HIS A 62 -15.01 12.56 -10.06
N LEU A 63 -15.65 13.71 -10.14
CA LEU A 63 -16.66 14.17 -9.21
C LEU A 63 -18.02 13.69 -9.71
N THR A 64 -18.54 12.64 -9.11
CA THR A 64 -19.85 12.07 -9.40
C THR A 64 -20.89 12.58 -8.42
N ALA A 65 -22.19 12.38 -8.72
CA ALA A 65 -23.28 12.67 -7.82
C ALA A 65 -23.11 11.96 -6.47
N VAL A 66 -23.44 12.62 -5.37
CA VAL A 66 -23.27 12.01 -4.04
C VAL A 66 -24.17 10.79 -3.87
N LEU A 67 -25.42 10.88 -4.32
CA LEU A 67 -26.36 9.75 -4.28
C LEU A 67 -25.86 8.56 -5.09
N SER A 68 -25.17 8.77 -6.22
CA SER A 68 -24.58 7.66 -6.98
C SER A 68 -23.53 6.91 -6.16
N LYS A 69 -22.66 7.61 -5.38
CA LYS A 69 -21.68 6.99 -4.50
C LYS A 69 -22.35 6.22 -3.35
N VAL A 70 -23.46 6.72 -2.83
CA VAL A 70 -24.24 5.99 -1.80
C VAL A 70 -24.84 4.73 -2.42
N ALA A 71 -25.42 4.81 -3.63
CA ALA A 71 -25.94 3.64 -4.34
C ALA A 71 -24.83 2.60 -4.61
N GLU A 72 -23.67 3.03 -5.09
CA GLU A 72 -22.51 2.15 -5.28
C GLU A 72 -22.12 1.43 -3.99
N ARG A 73 -22.13 2.12 -2.84
CA ARG A 73 -21.82 1.51 -1.53
C ARG A 73 -22.86 0.48 -1.11
N VAL A 74 -24.14 0.82 -1.28
CA VAL A 74 -25.24 -0.07 -0.88
C VAL A 74 -25.29 -1.31 -1.78
N VAL A 75 -25.31 -1.10 -3.10
CA VAL A 75 -25.39 -2.17 -4.09
C VAL A 75 -24.10 -2.99 -4.14
N GLY A 76 -22.95 -2.31 -4.07
CA GLY A 76 -21.64 -2.94 -4.17
C GLY A 76 -21.18 -3.69 -2.92
N ARG A 77 -21.85 -3.50 -1.77
CA ARG A 77 -21.41 -4.12 -0.50
C ARG A 77 -21.29 -5.64 -0.59
N SER A 78 -22.31 -6.29 -1.16
CA SER A 78 -22.31 -7.75 -1.34
C SER A 78 -21.25 -8.22 -2.32
N LEU A 79 -21.06 -7.50 -3.43
CA LEU A 79 -20.01 -7.79 -4.41
C LEU A 79 -18.64 -7.66 -3.79
N VAL A 80 -18.34 -6.54 -3.11
CA VAL A 80 -17.05 -6.29 -2.49
C VAL A 80 -16.74 -7.34 -1.43
N SER A 81 -17.71 -7.69 -0.57
CA SER A 81 -17.55 -8.75 0.42
C SER A 81 -17.28 -10.11 -0.24
N PHE A 82 -18.00 -10.43 -1.32
CA PHE A 82 -17.78 -11.66 -2.09
C PHE A 82 -16.38 -11.71 -2.72
N LEU A 83 -15.91 -10.61 -3.29
CA LEU A 83 -14.57 -10.53 -3.89
C LEU A 83 -13.47 -10.68 -2.82
N HIS A 84 -13.65 -10.07 -1.65
CA HIS A 84 -12.70 -10.21 -0.53
C HIS A 84 -12.73 -11.58 0.15
N SER A 85 -13.76 -12.41 -0.05
CA SER A 85 -13.83 -13.78 0.50
C SER A 85 -12.91 -14.78 -0.23
N GLY A 86 -11.74 -14.36 -0.69
CA GLY A 86 -10.71 -15.20 -1.31
C GLY A 86 -10.63 -15.13 -2.85
N LYS A 87 -11.46 -14.28 -3.50
CA LYS A 87 -11.44 -14.17 -4.97
C LYS A 87 -10.28 -13.33 -5.52
N PHE A 88 -9.75 -12.39 -4.73
CA PHE A 88 -8.55 -11.63 -5.09
C PHE A 88 -7.24 -12.39 -4.89
N GLY A 89 -7.27 -13.51 -4.14
CA GLY A 89 -6.04 -14.17 -3.71
C GLY A 89 -5.22 -13.30 -2.74
N PRO A 90 -4.03 -13.79 -2.33
CA PRO A 90 -3.18 -13.08 -1.35
C PRO A 90 -2.28 -12.01 -1.97
N HIS A 91 -2.36 -11.76 -3.27
CA HIS A 91 -1.37 -10.91 -3.95
C HIS A 91 -1.74 -9.43 -3.95
N GLN A 92 -3.04 -9.07 -3.85
CA GLN A 92 -3.49 -7.69 -3.90
C GLN A 92 -3.62 -7.07 -2.52
N TRP A 93 -2.83 -6.04 -2.25
CA TRP A 93 -2.77 -5.35 -0.97
C TRP A 93 -3.58 -4.04 -0.96
N ALA A 94 -3.67 -3.36 -2.10
CA ALA A 94 -4.42 -2.11 -2.18
C ALA A 94 -5.92 -2.35 -2.14
N PHE A 95 -6.63 -1.41 -1.54
CA PHE A 95 -8.09 -1.42 -1.39
C PHE A 95 -8.63 -2.66 -0.63
N THR A 96 -7.75 -3.34 0.09
CA THR A 96 -8.08 -4.50 0.93
C THR A 96 -8.15 -4.05 2.40
N PRO A 97 -9.27 -4.30 3.09
CA PRO A 97 -9.41 -3.91 4.49
C PRO A 97 -8.30 -4.48 5.38
N GLY A 98 -7.76 -3.64 6.26
CA GLY A 98 -6.70 -4.04 7.19
C GLY A 98 -5.29 -4.08 6.62
N LEU A 99 -5.11 -3.91 5.31
CA LEU A 99 -3.81 -3.89 4.63
C LEU A 99 -3.41 -2.48 4.17
N SER A 100 -2.11 -2.23 4.13
CA SER A 100 -1.55 -0.95 3.71
C SER A 100 -0.27 -1.11 2.87
N ALA A 101 0.15 -0.03 2.21
CA ALA A 101 1.44 0.02 1.53
C ALA A 101 2.62 -0.24 2.47
N ARG A 102 2.51 0.17 3.75
CA ARG A 102 3.55 -0.10 4.77
C ARG A 102 3.71 -1.60 5.01
N ASP A 103 2.58 -2.32 5.12
CA ASP A 103 2.59 -3.76 5.38
C ASP A 103 3.22 -4.49 4.20
N LEU A 104 2.88 -4.12 2.95
CA LEU A 104 3.48 -4.73 1.76
C LEU A 104 4.99 -4.46 1.68
N VAL A 105 5.44 -3.22 1.84
CA VAL A 105 6.87 -2.89 1.79
C VAL A 105 7.62 -3.63 2.89
N THR A 106 7.06 -3.71 4.09
CA THR A 106 7.64 -4.46 5.21
C THR A 106 7.74 -5.96 4.88
N ALA A 107 6.69 -6.57 4.35
CA ALA A 107 6.67 -7.98 3.95
C ALA A 107 7.73 -8.29 2.87
N LEU A 108 7.83 -7.43 1.84
CA LEU A 108 8.83 -7.58 0.78
C LEU A 108 10.25 -7.48 1.34
N VAL A 109 10.55 -6.45 2.13
CA VAL A 109 11.89 -6.28 2.73
C VAL A 109 12.25 -7.45 3.65
N MET A 110 11.31 -7.91 4.49
CA MET A 110 11.50 -9.10 5.30
C MET A 110 11.78 -10.35 4.46
N SER A 111 11.00 -10.57 3.40
CA SER A 111 11.20 -11.71 2.47
C SER A 111 12.57 -11.67 1.81
N TRP A 112 13.02 -10.48 1.38
CA TRP A 112 14.34 -10.28 0.77
C TRP A 112 15.47 -10.53 1.78
N ILE A 113 15.36 -9.96 2.98
CA ILE A 113 16.36 -10.15 4.04
C ILE A 113 16.46 -11.64 4.40
N LEU A 114 15.34 -12.32 4.60
CA LEU A 114 15.33 -13.75 4.91
C LEU A 114 15.99 -14.58 3.80
N ALA A 115 15.65 -14.33 2.53
CA ALA A 115 16.27 -15.02 1.40
C ALA A 115 17.79 -14.77 1.33
N ILE A 116 18.23 -13.52 1.52
CA ILE A 116 19.66 -13.18 1.53
C ILE A 116 20.37 -13.87 2.70
N CYS A 117 19.77 -13.86 3.88
CA CYS A 117 20.33 -14.49 5.06
C CYS A 117 20.36 -16.02 4.99
N THR A 118 19.51 -16.63 4.16
CA THR A 118 19.53 -18.07 3.84
C THR A 118 20.40 -18.43 2.62
N GLY A 119 21.29 -17.52 2.18
CA GLY A 119 22.30 -17.80 1.17
C GLY A 119 21.85 -17.60 -0.28
N HIS A 120 20.86 -16.74 -0.52
CA HIS A 120 20.36 -16.43 -1.87
C HIS A 120 20.67 -14.99 -2.28
N LYS A 121 20.69 -14.73 -3.58
CA LYS A 121 20.46 -13.42 -4.16
C LYS A 121 18.96 -13.27 -4.41
N VAL A 122 18.45 -12.05 -4.36
CA VAL A 122 17.07 -11.75 -4.73
C VAL A 122 17.08 -10.83 -5.94
N ALA A 123 16.35 -11.19 -6.99
CA ALA A 123 16.08 -10.24 -8.06
C ALA A 123 14.63 -9.78 -7.98
N THR A 124 14.40 -8.51 -8.25
CA THR A 124 13.08 -7.89 -8.22
C THR A 124 12.80 -7.18 -9.53
N TYR A 125 11.61 -7.42 -10.09
CA TYR A 125 11.04 -6.67 -11.20
C TYR A 125 9.91 -5.80 -10.67
N LEU A 126 9.95 -4.51 -11.00
CA LEU A 126 8.91 -3.55 -10.70
C LEU A 126 8.29 -3.07 -12.01
N GLY A 127 6.96 -3.13 -12.10
CA GLY A 127 6.19 -2.65 -13.25
C GLY A 127 5.05 -1.75 -12.80
N ASP A 128 4.80 -0.69 -13.57
CA ASP A 128 3.70 0.26 -13.36
C ASP A 128 2.89 0.36 -14.65
N ILE A 129 1.57 0.37 -14.54
CA ILE A 129 0.69 0.49 -15.69
C ILE A 129 0.42 1.95 -16.03
N SER A 130 0.65 2.31 -17.28
CA SER A 130 0.37 3.64 -17.77
C SER A 130 -1.13 3.88 -17.92
N GLY A 131 -1.71 4.74 -17.05
CA GLY A 131 -3.11 5.10 -17.10
C GLY A 131 -4.07 3.95 -16.77
N ALA A 132 -3.76 3.19 -15.73
CA ALA A 132 -4.42 1.93 -15.35
C ALA A 132 -5.95 1.97 -15.38
N PHE A 133 -6.56 2.85 -14.59
CA PHE A 133 -8.02 2.97 -14.49
C PHE A 133 -8.70 3.36 -15.81
N ASP A 134 -8.00 4.12 -16.64
CA ASP A 134 -8.51 4.67 -17.90
C ASP A 134 -8.37 3.69 -19.09
N ARG A 135 -7.90 2.46 -18.83
CA ARG A 135 -7.63 1.44 -19.86
C ARG A 135 -8.29 0.09 -19.59
N VAL A 136 -9.29 0.05 -18.73
CA VAL A 136 -10.02 -1.18 -18.43
C VAL A 136 -11.05 -1.45 -19.50
N TYR A 137 -10.82 -2.48 -20.31
CA TYR A 137 -11.78 -2.89 -21.32
C TYR A 137 -12.96 -3.61 -20.67
N LYS A 138 -14.17 -3.08 -20.87
CA LYS A 138 -15.40 -3.50 -20.18
C LYS A 138 -15.67 -5.01 -20.33
N ASP A 139 -15.61 -5.53 -21.57
CA ASP A 139 -15.98 -6.92 -21.84
C ASP A 139 -14.99 -7.89 -21.16
N TYR A 140 -13.70 -7.54 -21.12
CA TYR A 140 -12.69 -8.35 -20.40
C TYR A 140 -12.92 -8.33 -18.90
N LEU A 141 -13.27 -7.18 -18.34
CA LEU A 141 -13.61 -7.09 -16.91
C LEU A 141 -14.83 -7.93 -16.58
N LEU A 142 -15.91 -7.86 -17.38
CA LEU A 142 -17.13 -8.66 -17.17
C LEU A 142 -16.83 -10.17 -17.28
N ALA A 143 -16.02 -10.59 -18.24
CA ALA A 143 -15.58 -11.99 -18.38
C ALA A 143 -14.79 -12.46 -17.15
N LYS A 144 -13.88 -11.65 -16.63
CA LYS A 144 -13.11 -11.96 -15.39
C LYS A 144 -14.00 -12.04 -14.16
N LEU A 145 -14.97 -11.14 -14.03
CA LEU A 145 -15.97 -11.18 -12.95
C LEU A 145 -16.84 -12.44 -13.03
N GLN A 146 -17.26 -12.83 -14.24
CA GLN A 146 -17.97 -14.08 -14.47
C GLN A 146 -17.15 -15.30 -14.08
N ALA A 147 -15.87 -15.33 -14.49
CA ALA A 147 -14.93 -16.39 -14.12
C ALA A 147 -14.68 -16.45 -12.61
N ALA A 148 -14.73 -15.30 -11.91
CA ALA A 148 -14.65 -15.23 -10.45
C ALA A 148 -15.92 -15.73 -9.74
N GLY A 149 -17.01 -16.01 -10.48
CA GLY A 149 -18.27 -16.53 -9.96
C GLY A 149 -19.30 -15.46 -9.60
N VAL A 150 -19.19 -14.25 -10.14
CA VAL A 150 -20.20 -13.20 -9.97
C VAL A 150 -21.47 -13.59 -10.71
N GLY A 151 -22.62 -13.54 -10.03
CA GLY A 151 -23.91 -13.97 -10.61
C GLY A 151 -24.39 -13.07 -11.75
N VAL A 152 -25.12 -13.66 -12.71
CA VAL A 152 -25.60 -13.01 -13.95
C VAL A 152 -26.35 -11.72 -13.69
N GLN A 153 -27.20 -11.67 -12.68
CA GLN A 153 -27.97 -10.45 -12.35
C GLN A 153 -27.05 -9.26 -12.02
N PHE A 154 -25.97 -9.54 -11.28
CA PHE A 154 -24.99 -8.52 -10.93
C PHE A 154 -24.10 -8.15 -12.12
N LEU A 155 -23.76 -9.11 -12.97
CA LEU A 155 -23.03 -8.84 -14.23
C LEU A 155 -23.83 -7.92 -15.15
N ASN A 156 -25.12 -8.16 -15.32
CA ASN A 156 -26.01 -7.29 -16.12
C ASN A 156 -26.07 -5.87 -15.55
N PHE A 157 -26.14 -5.74 -14.21
CA PHE A 157 -26.07 -4.44 -13.56
C PHE A 157 -24.72 -3.75 -13.83
N LEU A 158 -23.60 -4.47 -13.69
CA LEU A 158 -22.28 -3.93 -13.96
C LEU A 158 -22.07 -3.56 -15.44
N ASP A 159 -22.65 -4.32 -16.36
CA ASP A 159 -22.66 -3.95 -17.78
C ASP A 159 -23.29 -2.57 -17.98
N SER A 160 -24.47 -2.34 -17.38
CA SER A 160 -25.11 -1.02 -17.41
C SER A 160 -24.31 0.06 -16.67
N TYR A 161 -23.68 -0.29 -15.54
CA TYR A 161 -22.83 0.63 -14.77
C TYR A 161 -21.59 1.07 -15.53
N LEU A 162 -20.97 0.17 -16.30
CA LEU A 162 -19.74 0.40 -17.07
C LEU A 162 -19.99 0.98 -18.47
N GLN A 163 -21.23 1.31 -18.83
CA GLN A 163 -21.53 1.98 -20.11
C GLN A 163 -20.78 3.33 -20.19
N PRO A 164 -20.52 3.84 -21.40
CA PRO A 164 -19.85 5.11 -21.60
C PRO A 164 -20.45 6.24 -20.77
N ARG A 165 -19.59 7.11 -20.29
CA ARG A 165 -19.93 8.30 -19.48
C ARG A 165 -19.72 9.56 -20.27
N ARG A 166 -20.49 10.59 -20.00
CA ARG A 166 -20.19 11.95 -20.42
C ARG A 166 -19.41 12.66 -19.31
N ALA A 167 -18.44 13.45 -19.69
CA ALA A 167 -17.64 14.21 -18.74
C ALA A 167 -17.31 15.58 -19.27
N ALA A 168 -17.12 16.53 -18.35
CA ALA A 168 -16.55 17.83 -18.61
C ALA A 168 -15.38 18.07 -17.62
N VAL A 169 -14.35 18.79 -18.05
CA VAL A 169 -13.24 19.17 -17.18
C VAL A 169 -13.55 20.50 -16.51
N ALA A 170 -13.37 20.59 -15.19
CA ALA A 170 -13.56 21.83 -14.43
C ALA A 170 -12.24 22.35 -13.89
N VAL A 171 -11.92 23.60 -14.21
CA VAL A 171 -10.75 24.33 -13.72
C VAL A 171 -11.18 25.74 -13.35
N GLU A 172 -10.93 26.14 -12.10
CA GLU A 172 -11.21 27.51 -11.60
C GLU A 172 -12.62 28.02 -11.88
N GLY A 173 -13.62 27.14 -11.78
CA GLY A 173 -15.03 27.48 -12.00
C GLY A 173 -15.49 27.46 -13.46
N ILE A 174 -14.59 27.26 -14.42
CA ILE A 174 -14.89 27.11 -15.85
C ILE A 174 -14.98 25.62 -16.17
N THR A 175 -15.95 25.23 -16.98
CA THR A 175 -16.14 23.87 -17.48
C THR A 175 -15.92 23.81 -18.98
N SER A 176 -15.25 22.75 -19.45
CA SER A 176 -15.13 22.45 -20.88
C SER A 176 -16.46 21.97 -21.47
N ASP A 177 -16.50 21.85 -22.79
CA ASP A 177 -17.52 21.06 -23.46
C ASP A 177 -17.52 19.61 -22.97
N GLU A 178 -18.69 18.95 -23.06
CA GLU A 178 -18.84 17.55 -22.67
C GLU A 178 -18.26 16.63 -23.75
N PHE A 179 -17.55 15.59 -23.30
CA PHE A 179 -17.00 14.52 -24.14
C PHE A 179 -17.34 13.15 -23.57
N GLU A 180 -17.25 12.12 -24.41
CA GLU A 180 -17.52 10.75 -24.01
C GLU A 180 -16.27 10.04 -23.47
N ILE A 181 -16.42 9.26 -22.40
CA ILE A 181 -15.41 8.39 -21.83
C ILE A 181 -15.92 6.95 -21.87
N ALA A 182 -15.19 6.09 -22.56
CA ALA A 182 -15.47 4.66 -22.67
C ALA A 182 -14.30 3.82 -22.13
N ASN A 183 -14.57 2.54 -21.86
CA ASN A 183 -13.54 1.55 -21.45
C ASN A 183 -12.66 1.99 -20.26
N THR A 184 -13.31 2.40 -19.19
CA THR A 184 -12.63 2.84 -17.97
C THR A 184 -13.37 2.39 -16.71
N VAL A 185 -12.63 2.14 -15.63
CA VAL A 185 -13.14 2.17 -14.26
C VAL A 185 -12.85 3.54 -13.68
N PHE A 186 -13.88 4.27 -13.33
CA PHE A 186 -13.79 5.71 -13.09
C PHE A 186 -13.08 6.05 -11.77
N GLN A 187 -12.02 6.86 -11.82
CA GLN A 187 -11.30 7.32 -10.64
C GLN A 187 -12.20 8.20 -9.77
N GLY A 188 -12.37 7.82 -8.50
CA GLY A 188 -13.22 8.54 -7.55
C GLY A 188 -14.63 7.96 -7.38
N THR A 189 -14.96 6.85 -8.04
CA THR A 189 -16.13 6.01 -7.77
C THR A 189 -15.83 5.00 -6.66
N VAL A 190 -16.87 4.42 -6.08
CA VAL A 190 -16.75 3.43 -5.00
C VAL A 190 -16.41 2.04 -5.54
N LEU A 191 -16.98 1.68 -6.69
CA LEU A 191 -16.75 0.38 -7.34
C LEU A 191 -15.46 0.33 -8.18
N GLY A 192 -14.90 1.48 -8.56
CA GLY A 192 -13.68 1.53 -9.37
C GLY A 192 -12.52 0.70 -8.81
N PRO A 193 -12.08 0.90 -7.56
CA PRO A 193 -10.98 0.15 -6.99
C PRO A 193 -11.17 -1.37 -6.94
N PRO A 194 -12.27 -1.93 -6.43
CA PRO A 194 -12.47 -3.39 -6.45
C PRO A 194 -12.60 -3.97 -7.87
N LEU A 195 -13.18 -3.23 -8.81
CA LEU A 195 -13.25 -3.66 -10.22
C LEU A 195 -11.86 -3.68 -10.87
N TRP A 196 -11.02 -2.69 -10.56
CA TRP A 196 -9.61 -2.70 -10.98
C TRP A 196 -8.87 -3.91 -10.40
N ASN A 197 -9.04 -4.20 -9.11
CA ASN A 197 -8.40 -5.34 -8.49
C ASN A 197 -8.77 -6.68 -9.18
N VAL A 198 -10.04 -6.87 -9.57
CA VAL A 198 -10.44 -8.05 -10.36
C VAL A 198 -9.76 -8.07 -11.72
N PHE A 199 -9.76 -6.92 -12.41
CA PHE A 199 -9.17 -6.82 -13.75
C PHE A 199 -7.68 -7.14 -13.76
N PHE A 200 -6.95 -6.68 -12.75
CA PHE A 200 -5.50 -6.79 -12.67
C PHE A 200 -5.00 -8.07 -12.00
N ASN A 201 -5.84 -8.77 -11.25
CA ASN A 201 -5.43 -9.89 -10.40
C ASN A 201 -4.71 -11.01 -11.17
N ASP A 202 -5.13 -11.35 -12.37
CA ASP A 202 -4.59 -12.48 -13.12
C ASP A 202 -3.21 -12.22 -13.77
N VAL A 203 -2.67 -10.99 -13.68
CA VAL A 203 -1.26 -10.69 -14.01
C VAL A 203 -0.29 -11.48 -13.14
N THR A 204 -0.74 -11.94 -11.97
CA THR A 204 0.05 -12.78 -11.08
C THR A 204 0.39 -14.14 -11.66
N GLN A 205 -0.45 -14.70 -12.53
CA GLN A 205 -0.22 -16.01 -13.15
C GLN A 205 1.04 -16.04 -14.03
N PRO A 206 1.20 -15.15 -15.04
CA PRO A 206 2.44 -15.12 -15.83
C PRO A 206 3.68 -14.76 -15.00
N ALA A 207 3.55 -13.97 -13.95
CA ALA A 207 4.64 -13.65 -13.06
C ALA A 207 5.08 -14.86 -12.22
N SER A 208 4.13 -15.62 -11.65
CA SER A 208 4.42 -16.83 -10.87
C SER A 208 4.93 -17.97 -11.73
N SER A 209 4.52 -18.06 -13.00
CA SER A 209 4.92 -19.15 -13.91
C SER A 209 6.44 -19.21 -14.20
N THR A 210 7.19 -18.20 -13.79
CA THR A 210 8.66 -18.15 -13.88
C THR A 210 9.35 -18.42 -12.54
N GLY A 211 8.60 -18.83 -11.50
CA GLY A 211 9.11 -18.97 -10.12
C GLY A 211 9.13 -17.65 -9.35
N GLY A 212 8.52 -16.60 -9.87
CA GLY A 212 8.39 -15.31 -9.22
C GLY A 212 7.31 -15.29 -8.14
N HIS A 213 7.51 -14.43 -7.14
CA HIS A 213 6.54 -14.12 -6.09
C HIS A 213 5.94 -12.73 -6.36
N PRO A 214 4.75 -12.65 -7.00
CA PRO A 214 4.12 -11.37 -7.31
C PRO A 214 3.44 -10.77 -6.10
N SER A 215 3.46 -9.44 -6.04
CA SER A 215 2.69 -8.63 -5.11
C SER A 215 2.15 -7.41 -5.84
N LEU A 216 0.89 -7.07 -5.60
CA LEU A 216 0.17 -5.98 -6.25
C LEU A 216 -0.20 -4.91 -5.24
N PHE A 217 -0.03 -3.66 -5.62
CA PHE A 217 -0.59 -2.53 -4.88
C PHE A 217 -1.25 -1.55 -5.86
N ALA A 218 -2.55 -1.68 -6.04
CA ALA A 218 -3.33 -1.02 -7.10
C ALA A 218 -2.76 -1.38 -8.49
N ASP A 219 -2.11 -0.46 -9.16
CA ASP A 219 -1.48 -0.60 -10.48
C ASP A 219 0.02 -0.94 -10.40
N ASP A 220 0.64 -0.85 -9.23
CA ASP A 220 2.03 -1.25 -9.03
C ASP A 220 2.16 -2.78 -8.92
N LEU A 221 2.99 -3.38 -9.76
CA LEU A 221 3.38 -4.79 -9.72
C LEU A 221 4.82 -4.91 -9.21
N THR A 222 5.04 -5.73 -8.20
CA THR A 222 6.37 -6.14 -7.74
C THR A 222 6.47 -7.64 -7.83
N VAL A 223 7.47 -8.16 -8.53
CA VAL A 223 7.76 -9.60 -8.59
C VAL A 223 9.18 -9.83 -8.13
N PHE A 224 9.37 -10.60 -7.07
CA PHE A 224 10.71 -11.01 -6.69
C PHE A 224 10.92 -12.51 -6.88
N GLN A 225 12.17 -12.89 -7.08
CA GLN A 225 12.59 -14.29 -7.23
C GLN A 225 13.90 -14.51 -6.49
N LYS A 226 14.06 -15.70 -5.90
CA LYS A 226 15.27 -16.14 -5.20
C LYS A 226 16.18 -16.89 -6.17
N PHE A 227 17.47 -16.64 -6.13
CA PHE A 227 18.49 -17.27 -6.96
C PHE A 227 19.63 -17.77 -6.08
N ASP A 228 20.32 -18.81 -6.53
CA ASP A 228 21.52 -19.26 -5.85
C ASP A 228 22.55 -18.11 -5.77
N ARG A 229 23.23 -18.00 -4.63
CA ARG A 229 24.23 -16.95 -4.40
C ARG A 229 25.36 -16.97 -5.42
N LYS A 230 25.70 -18.14 -5.95
CA LYS A 230 26.77 -18.33 -6.95
C LYS A 230 26.33 -18.01 -8.37
N GLU A 231 25.04 -17.87 -8.62
CA GLU A 231 24.53 -17.59 -9.96
C GLU A 231 25.00 -16.21 -10.44
N GLU A 232 25.43 -16.14 -11.70
CA GLU A 232 25.90 -14.90 -12.33
C GLU A 232 24.75 -13.87 -12.47
N ASN A 233 25.06 -12.62 -12.18
CA ASN A 233 24.05 -11.55 -12.27
C ASN A 233 23.44 -11.42 -13.67
N ALA A 234 24.25 -11.62 -14.72
CA ALA A 234 23.77 -11.60 -16.10
C ALA A 234 22.70 -12.66 -16.38
N ASP A 235 22.84 -13.87 -15.81
CA ASP A 235 21.87 -14.96 -15.95
C ASP A 235 20.59 -14.66 -15.19
N ILE A 236 20.72 -14.12 -13.98
CA ILE A 236 19.60 -13.66 -13.15
C ILE A 236 18.79 -12.61 -13.92
N VAL A 237 19.45 -11.59 -14.48
CA VAL A 237 18.79 -10.53 -15.28
C VAL A 237 18.06 -11.13 -16.49
N ARG A 238 18.68 -12.11 -17.21
CA ARG A 238 18.02 -12.80 -18.34
C ARG A 238 16.74 -13.51 -17.90
N LYS A 239 16.75 -14.21 -16.76
CA LYS A 239 15.56 -14.88 -16.21
C LYS A 239 14.47 -13.88 -15.81
N MET A 240 14.84 -12.75 -15.21
CA MET A 240 13.90 -11.70 -14.89
C MET A 240 13.31 -11.03 -16.14
N HIS A 241 14.05 -10.92 -17.22
CA HIS A 241 13.53 -10.45 -18.51
C HIS A 241 12.50 -11.43 -19.11
N ILE A 242 12.63 -12.74 -18.89
CA ILE A 242 11.58 -13.70 -19.26
C ILE A 242 10.30 -13.43 -18.49
N CYS A 243 10.39 -13.21 -17.19
CA CYS A 243 9.25 -12.83 -16.36
C CYS A 243 8.59 -11.54 -16.88
N ARG A 244 9.38 -10.49 -17.10
CA ARG A 244 8.92 -9.23 -17.70
C ARG A 244 8.20 -9.44 -19.02
N THR A 245 8.77 -10.24 -19.93
CA THR A 245 8.16 -10.53 -21.24
C THR A 245 6.80 -11.20 -21.11
N ARG A 246 6.64 -12.14 -20.18
CA ARG A 246 5.34 -12.80 -19.92
C ARG A 246 4.31 -11.81 -19.36
N VAL A 247 4.72 -10.93 -18.44
CA VAL A 247 3.88 -9.86 -17.91
C VAL A 247 3.45 -8.89 -19.03
N HIS A 248 4.36 -8.49 -19.92
CA HIS A 248 4.04 -7.66 -21.09
C HIS A 248 3.11 -8.37 -22.08
N THR A 249 3.24 -9.68 -22.23
CA THR A 249 2.32 -10.47 -23.08
C THR A 249 0.91 -10.44 -22.51
N TRP A 250 0.78 -10.61 -21.18
CA TRP A 250 -0.50 -10.41 -20.48
C TRP A 250 -1.05 -8.99 -20.71
N GLY A 251 -0.20 -7.97 -20.63
CA GLY A 251 -0.58 -6.58 -20.89
C GLY A 251 -1.17 -6.39 -22.29
N ARG A 252 -0.50 -6.93 -23.32
CA ARG A 252 -1.00 -6.88 -24.71
C ARG A 252 -2.35 -7.56 -24.85
N THR A 253 -2.51 -8.75 -24.25
CA THR A 253 -3.78 -9.50 -24.28
C THR A 253 -4.91 -8.71 -23.60
N ASN A 254 -4.61 -8.01 -22.51
CA ASN A 254 -5.60 -7.21 -21.76
C ASN A 254 -5.71 -5.74 -22.22
N ARG A 255 -5.02 -5.37 -23.31
CA ARG A 255 -5.01 -4.02 -23.89
C ARG A 255 -4.51 -2.93 -22.93
N VAL A 256 -3.59 -3.29 -22.05
CA VAL A 256 -2.89 -2.38 -21.16
C VAL A 256 -1.39 -2.38 -21.43
N SER A 257 -0.72 -1.27 -21.20
CA SER A 257 0.72 -1.14 -21.40
C SER A 257 1.43 -0.74 -20.11
N PHE A 258 2.57 -1.38 -19.87
CA PHE A 258 3.48 -0.97 -18.81
C PHE A 258 4.28 0.27 -19.25
N ASP A 259 4.66 1.11 -18.31
CA ASP A 259 5.46 2.32 -18.55
C ASP A 259 6.95 1.97 -18.52
N PRO A 260 7.65 1.91 -19.68
CA PRO A 260 9.07 1.50 -19.73
C PRO A 260 9.99 2.38 -18.89
N GLY A 261 9.62 3.66 -18.69
CA GLY A 261 10.39 4.60 -17.88
C GLY A 261 10.29 4.40 -16.38
N LYS A 262 9.36 3.52 -15.93
CA LYS A 262 9.16 3.20 -14.52
C LYS A 262 9.45 1.75 -14.19
N GLU A 263 9.81 0.95 -15.17
CA GLU A 263 10.18 -0.44 -14.95
C GLU A 263 11.62 -0.57 -14.48
N HIS A 264 11.82 -1.39 -13.46
CA HIS A 264 13.13 -1.69 -12.92
C HIS A 264 13.32 -3.20 -12.75
N VAL A 265 14.51 -3.69 -13.09
CA VAL A 265 15.02 -5.01 -12.69
C VAL A 265 16.26 -4.77 -11.85
N VAL A 266 16.21 -5.21 -10.60
CA VAL A 266 17.27 -4.96 -9.62
C VAL A 266 17.63 -6.27 -8.92
N ILE A 267 18.92 -6.51 -8.74
CA ILE A 267 19.46 -7.62 -7.93
C ILE A 267 19.81 -7.10 -6.56
N LEU A 268 19.14 -7.65 -5.54
CA LEU A 268 19.30 -7.26 -4.14
C LEU A 268 20.28 -8.23 -3.45
N HIS A 269 21.43 -7.72 -3.02
CA HIS A 269 22.38 -8.43 -2.19
C HIS A 269 23.40 -7.45 -1.60
N PRO A 270 23.78 -7.54 -0.30
CA PRO A 270 24.66 -6.58 0.33
C PRO A 270 26.04 -6.41 -0.33
N ILE A 271 26.56 -7.46 -0.96
CA ILE A 271 27.89 -7.47 -1.59
C ILE A 271 27.78 -7.33 -3.12
N SER A 272 26.99 -8.21 -3.76
CA SER A 272 26.89 -8.35 -5.23
C SER A 272 25.59 -7.77 -5.81
N GLY A 273 24.87 -6.94 -5.05
CA GLY A 273 23.67 -6.27 -5.53
C GLY A 273 23.98 -5.33 -6.70
N GLU A 274 23.07 -5.29 -7.70
CA GLU A 274 23.24 -4.55 -8.95
C GLU A 274 21.93 -3.92 -9.38
N GLY A 275 22.01 -2.71 -9.92
CA GLY A 275 20.88 -1.91 -10.40
C GLY A 275 20.76 -0.58 -9.70
N ASP A 276 20.02 0.33 -10.31
CA ASP A 276 19.76 1.67 -9.79
C ASP A 276 18.83 1.65 -8.58
N PRO A 277 18.96 2.64 -7.66
CA PRO A 277 17.97 2.82 -6.61
C PRO A 277 16.58 3.05 -7.19
N PHE A 278 15.60 2.42 -6.61
CA PHE A 278 14.21 2.46 -7.08
C PHE A 278 13.24 2.87 -5.97
N LYS A 279 12.06 3.28 -6.36
CA LYS A 279 11.01 3.70 -5.44
C LYS A 279 9.96 2.59 -5.28
N LEU A 280 9.93 1.94 -4.13
CA LEU A 280 8.92 0.95 -3.78
C LEU A 280 7.83 1.60 -2.91
N LEU A 281 6.64 1.84 -3.46
CA LEU A 281 5.50 2.43 -2.76
C LEU A 281 5.86 3.66 -1.90
N GLY A 282 6.72 4.52 -2.43
CA GLY A 282 7.17 5.73 -1.74
C GLY A 282 8.50 5.60 -0.99
N CYS A 283 8.93 4.41 -0.61
CA CYS A 283 10.22 4.13 -0.01
C CYS A 283 11.33 4.06 -1.06
N MET A 284 12.42 4.80 -0.88
CA MET A 284 13.61 4.66 -1.72
C MET A 284 14.40 3.44 -1.26
N THR A 285 14.64 2.53 -2.17
CA THR A 285 15.34 1.26 -1.89
C THR A 285 16.54 1.13 -2.82
N ASP A 286 17.65 0.66 -2.30
CA ASP A 286 18.88 0.41 -3.06
C ASP A 286 19.19 -1.08 -3.16
N CYS A 287 20.01 -1.46 -4.15
CA CYS A 287 20.35 -2.87 -4.42
C CYS A 287 21.14 -3.54 -3.28
N LYS A 288 21.74 -2.78 -2.36
CA LYS A 288 22.48 -3.29 -1.20
C LYS A 288 21.69 -3.24 0.10
N LEU A 289 20.45 -2.75 0.07
CA LEU A 289 19.57 -2.57 1.24
C LEU A 289 20.19 -1.71 2.35
N LEU A 290 20.97 -0.68 2.00
CA LEU A 290 21.56 0.26 2.96
C LEU A 290 20.55 1.26 3.51
N MET A 291 19.50 1.56 2.74
CA MET A 291 18.40 2.48 3.07
C MET A 291 18.82 3.95 3.28
N THR A 292 20.03 4.33 2.86
CA THR A 292 20.55 5.71 3.04
C THR A 292 19.63 6.72 2.39
N GLN A 293 19.24 6.51 1.12
CA GLN A 293 18.37 7.42 0.39
C GLN A 293 16.96 7.48 0.99
N ALA A 294 16.46 6.38 1.58
CA ALA A 294 15.18 6.38 2.27
C ALA A 294 15.20 7.30 3.48
N VAL A 295 16.23 7.18 4.33
CA VAL A 295 16.39 8.02 5.51
C VAL A 295 16.60 9.49 5.14
N ASP A 296 17.47 9.78 4.17
CA ASP A 296 17.73 11.15 3.72
C ASP A 296 16.48 11.81 3.12
N LYS A 297 15.66 11.04 2.41
CA LYS A 297 14.36 11.52 1.90
C LYS A 297 13.38 11.84 3.02
N ILE A 298 13.27 10.97 4.04
CA ILE A 298 12.45 11.24 5.23
C ILE A 298 12.92 12.55 5.88
N LEU A 299 14.22 12.71 6.10
CA LEU A 299 14.79 13.94 6.67
C LEU A 299 14.49 15.17 5.84
N SER A 300 14.59 15.09 4.52
CA SER A 300 14.27 16.20 3.61
C SER A 300 12.80 16.63 3.69
N GLN A 301 11.88 15.69 3.89
CA GLN A 301 10.44 15.95 4.01
C GLN A 301 10.05 16.52 5.38
N LEU A 302 10.68 16.05 6.46
CA LEU A 302 10.36 16.52 7.81
C LEU A 302 10.97 17.90 8.12
N ARG A 303 12.14 18.22 7.54
CA ARG A 303 12.87 19.46 7.82
C ARG A 303 12.02 20.72 7.64
N PRO A 304 11.35 20.97 6.49
CA PRO A 304 10.54 22.17 6.32
C PRO A 304 9.35 22.23 7.29
N LYS A 305 8.73 21.10 7.63
CA LYS A 305 7.62 21.05 8.59
C LYS A 305 8.07 21.39 9.99
N ARG A 306 9.21 20.82 10.43
CA ARG A 306 9.81 21.15 11.71
C ARG A 306 10.13 22.65 11.84
N TYR A 307 10.73 23.25 10.81
CA TYR A 307 11.01 24.68 10.79
C TYR A 307 9.73 25.53 10.81
N ALA A 308 8.69 25.11 10.08
CA ALA A 308 7.40 25.81 10.12
C ALA A 308 6.80 25.84 11.51
N ILE A 309 6.85 24.74 12.26
CA ILE A 309 6.39 24.65 13.64
C ILE A 309 7.25 25.57 14.54
N LEU A 310 8.57 25.51 14.45
CA LEU A 310 9.46 26.31 15.27
C LEU A 310 9.30 27.84 15.04
N ARG A 311 8.93 28.28 13.83
CA ARG A 311 8.61 29.69 13.56
C ARG A 311 7.43 30.21 14.35
N THR A 312 6.55 29.35 14.82
CA THR A 312 5.37 29.73 15.63
C THR A 312 5.63 29.66 17.14
N LYS A 313 6.89 29.40 17.55
CA LYS A 313 7.29 29.25 18.97
C LYS A 313 6.84 30.41 19.86
N SER A 314 6.84 31.64 19.35
CA SER A 314 6.40 32.82 20.13
C SER A 314 4.88 32.92 20.32
N HIS A 315 4.10 32.13 19.61
CA HIS A 315 2.62 32.23 19.58
C HIS A 315 1.92 31.02 20.24
N TYR A 316 2.65 29.94 20.49
CA TYR A 316 2.08 28.70 21.03
C TYR A 316 2.89 28.18 22.22
N ASP A 317 2.21 27.56 23.17
CA ASP A 317 2.86 26.85 24.28
C ASP A 317 3.56 25.57 23.81
N VAL A 318 4.44 25.05 24.65
CA VAL A 318 5.23 23.83 24.37
C VAL A 318 4.32 22.64 24.03
N ARG A 319 3.22 22.46 24.75
CA ARG A 319 2.27 21.36 24.52
C ARG A 319 1.66 21.41 23.11
N SER A 320 1.26 22.61 22.69
CA SER A 320 0.69 22.84 21.37
C SER A 320 1.71 22.59 20.26
N LEU A 321 2.97 23.03 20.41
CA LEU A 321 4.05 22.79 19.44
C LEU A 321 4.40 21.30 19.33
N ILE A 322 4.45 20.59 20.45
CA ILE A 322 4.65 19.13 20.48
C ILE A 322 3.48 18.41 19.77
N ASN A 323 2.23 18.84 19.99
CA ASN A 323 1.06 18.27 19.31
C ASN A 323 1.10 18.52 17.79
N GLN A 324 1.55 19.69 17.35
CA GLN A 324 1.78 19.96 15.92
C GLN A 324 2.87 19.04 15.34
N PHE A 325 3.96 18.81 16.09
CA PHE A 325 5.01 17.86 15.65
C PHE A 325 4.45 16.44 15.53
N LYS A 326 3.69 15.95 16.52
CA LYS A 326 3.02 14.65 16.46
C LYS A 326 2.14 14.52 15.21
N THR A 327 1.35 15.56 14.93
CA THR A 327 0.38 15.55 13.82
C THR A 327 1.06 15.60 12.46
N HIS A 328 2.10 16.43 12.31
CA HIS A 328 2.65 16.76 10.98
C HIS A 328 4.00 16.11 10.67
N VAL A 329 4.73 15.64 11.68
CA VAL A 329 6.10 15.12 11.52
C VAL A 329 6.18 13.62 11.79
N TRP A 330 5.59 13.11 12.89
CA TRP A 330 5.67 11.68 13.21
C TRP A 330 5.19 10.77 12.07
N GLY A 331 4.07 11.14 11.42
CA GLY A 331 3.56 10.34 10.30
C GLY A 331 4.57 10.18 9.17
N ILE A 332 5.43 11.19 8.92
CA ILE A 332 6.51 11.11 7.91
C ILE A 332 7.64 10.21 8.41
N MET A 333 8.05 10.37 9.67
CA MET A 333 9.13 9.58 10.26
C MET A 333 8.81 8.08 10.29
N GLU A 334 7.54 7.73 10.50
CA GLU A 334 7.09 6.35 10.72
C GLU A 334 6.54 5.66 9.46
N THR A 335 6.37 6.40 8.37
CA THR A 335 5.73 5.87 7.15
C THR A 335 6.40 4.59 6.63
N HIS A 336 7.71 4.47 6.76
CA HIS A 336 8.48 3.35 6.25
C HIS A 336 9.24 2.58 7.33
N ASN A 337 8.77 2.60 8.58
CA ASN A 337 9.46 1.97 9.72
C ASN A 337 9.92 0.54 9.43
N GLY A 338 9.02 -0.32 8.95
CA GLY A 338 9.36 -1.71 8.66
C GLY A 338 10.41 -1.86 7.54
N ALA A 339 10.38 -0.96 6.55
CA ALA A 339 11.34 -0.98 5.44
C ALA A 339 12.75 -0.54 5.86
N ILE A 340 12.86 0.48 6.71
CA ILE A 340 14.14 1.05 7.13
C ILE A 340 14.69 0.45 8.44
N PHE A 341 13.93 -0.45 9.07
CA PHE A 341 14.27 -0.96 10.41
C PHE A 341 15.68 -1.58 10.49
N HIS A 342 16.11 -2.25 9.43
CA HIS A 342 17.41 -2.89 9.32
C HIS A 342 18.56 -1.93 8.92
N ALA A 343 18.27 -0.66 8.69
CA ALA A 343 19.31 0.33 8.36
C ALA A 343 20.35 0.43 9.50
N ALA A 344 21.55 0.86 9.15
CA ALA A 344 22.61 1.03 10.14
C ALA A 344 22.24 2.08 11.20
N ASP A 345 22.66 1.85 12.44
CA ASP A 345 22.28 2.69 13.60
C ASP A 345 22.61 4.16 13.39
N TYR A 346 23.75 4.48 12.75
CA TYR A 346 24.12 5.87 12.47
C TYR A 346 23.14 6.58 11.50
N LEU A 347 22.45 5.83 10.62
CA LEU A 347 21.42 6.38 9.74
C LEU A 347 20.11 6.62 10.51
N LEU A 348 19.69 5.65 11.31
CA LEU A 348 18.50 5.77 12.15
C LEU A 348 18.66 6.85 13.21
N GLU A 349 19.89 7.04 13.70
CA GLU A 349 20.24 8.09 14.67
C GLU A 349 20.03 9.52 14.10
N LYS A 350 20.13 9.72 12.79
CA LYS A 350 19.79 11.00 12.16
C LYS A 350 18.30 11.36 12.40
N LEU A 351 17.41 10.36 12.40
CA LEU A 351 15.98 10.59 12.70
C LEU A 351 15.76 10.92 14.18
N ASN A 352 16.46 10.22 15.08
CA ASN A 352 16.40 10.51 16.52
C ASN A 352 16.91 11.92 16.81
N SER A 353 18.02 12.30 16.18
CA SER A 353 18.62 13.64 16.31
C SER A 353 17.69 14.74 15.80
N ALA A 354 16.87 14.48 14.76
CA ALA A 354 15.93 15.47 14.27
C ALA A 354 14.85 15.81 15.32
N GLN A 355 14.39 14.85 16.12
CA GLN A 355 13.45 15.09 17.23
C GLN A 355 14.16 15.74 18.43
N ARG A 356 15.35 15.29 18.80
CA ARG A 356 16.13 15.91 19.89
C ARG A 356 16.41 17.38 19.63
N HIS A 357 16.78 17.72 18.38
CA HIS A 357 17.00 19.13 18.01
C HIS A 357 15.69 19.96 18.14
N PHE A 358 14.54 19.38 17.79
CA PHE A 358 13.26 20.07 17.99
C PHE A 358 12.98 20.34 19.48
N LEU A 359 13.23 19.36 20.35
CA LEU A 359 13.06 19.51 21.79
C LEU A 359 14.06 20.54 22.39
N HIS A 360 15.31 20.51 21.95
CA HIS A 360 16.30 21.50 22.36
C HIS A 360 15.89 22.93 22.03
N GLU A 361 15.30 23.17 20.86
CA GLU A 361 14.77 24.49 20.48
C GLU A 361 13.59 24.95 21.35
N LEU A 362 12.93 24.03 22.05
CA LEU A 362 11.84 24.31 22.98
C LEU A 362 12.29 24.37 24.44
N ASP A 363 13.59 24.19 24.72
CA ASP A 363 14.15 24.09 26.06
C ASP A 363 13.51 22.94 26.90
N VAL A 364 13.18 21.82 26.25
CA VAL A 364 12.56 20.63 26.87
C VAL A 364 13.50 19.44 26.78
N THR A 365 13.71 18.76 27.90
CA THR A 365 14.49 17.50 27.88
C THR A 365 13.69 16.35 27.28
N PRO A 366 14.36 15.31 26.71
CA PRO A 366 13.67 14.13 26.21
C PRO A 366 12.81 13.42 27.28
N GLU A 367 13.26 13.41 28.54
CA GLU A 367 12.53 12.81 29.67
C GLU A 367 11.24 13.59 29.97
N GLN A 368 11.32 14.92 30.10
CA GLN A 368 10.15 15.78 30.26
C GLN A 368 9.17 15.62 29.09
N ALA A 369 9.68 15.61 27.85
CA ALA A 369 8.83 15.39 26.67
C ALA A 369 8.10 14.04 26.72
N PHE A 370 8.77 13.00 27.18
CA PHE A 370 8.17 11.67 27.31
C PHE A 370 7.13 11.62 28.44
N LEU A 371 7.46 12.08 29.64
CA LEU A 371 6.60 11.96 30.81
C LEU A 371 5.40 12.94 30.76
N ASP A 372 5.66 14.22 30.46
CA ASP A 372 4.63 15.26 30.56
C ASP A 372 3.79 15.39 29.30
N HIS A 373 4.35 15.00 28.15
CA HIS A 373 3.70 15.18 26.84
C HIS A 373 3.49 13.88 26.08
N ASN A 374 3.83 12.71 26.63
CA ASN A 374 3.79 11.42 25.93
C ASN A 374 4.48 11.51 24.55
N PHE A 375 5.69 12.10 24.52
CA PHE A 375 6.45 12.36 23.33
C PHE A 375 7.66 11.42 23.28
N ALA A 376 7.40 10.15 23.00
CA ALA A 376 8.41 9.10 22.98
C ALA A 376 9.47 9.33 21.90
N PRO A 377 10.74 8.95 22.14
CA PRO A 377 11.80 9.07 21.14
C PRO A 377 11.56 8.15 19.93
N PRO A 378 12.04 8.53 18.71
CA PRO A 378 11.72 7.82 17.48
C PRO A 378 12.19 6.37 17.45
N ASN A 379 13.31 6.01 18.09
CA ASN A 379 13.77 4.63 18.22
C ASN A 379 12.74 3.78 18.97
N LEU A 380 12.29 4.21 20.15
CA LEU A 380 11.27 3.50 20.92
C LEU A 380 9.96 3.34 20.12
N ARG A 381 9.55 4.38 19.40
CA ARG A 381 8.35 4.33 18.56
C ARG A 381 8.49 3.35 17.40
N ARG A 382 9.69 3.24 16.80
CA ARG A 382 9.98 2.23 15.78
C ARG A 382 9.84 0.82 16.34
N ASP A 383 10.44 0.57 17.51
CA ASP A 383 10.41 -0.74 18.17
C ASP A 383 8.97 -1.14 18.54
N ILE A 384 8.19 -0.23 19.13
CA ILE A 384 6.77 -0.45 19.44
C ILE A 384 5.97 -0.74 18.16
N GLY A 385 6.24 -0.01 17.09
CA GLY A 385 5.58 -0.23 15.79
C GLY A 385 5.85 -1.63 15.22
N ILE A 386 7.07 -2.15 15.38
CA ILE A 386 7.42 -3.51 14.97
C ILE A 386 6.81 -4.55 15.91
N LEU A 387 6.86 -4.35 17.23
CA LEU A 387 6.18 -5.22 18.19
C LEU A 387 4.67 -5.32 17.90
N GLY A 388 4.04 -4.19 17.52
CA GLY A 388 2.65 -4.18 17.07
C GLY A 388 2.40 -5.00 15.78
N LEU A 389 3.36 -5.02 14.84
CA LEU A 389 3.29 -5.90 13.65
C LEU A 389 3.35 -7.38 14.04
N LEU A 390 4.31 -7.75 14.92
CA LEU A 390 4.45 -9.11 15.45
C LEU A 390 3.19 -9.55 16.19
N HIS A 391 2.61 -8.64 16.97
CA HIS A 391 1.39 -8.90 17.71
C HIS A 391 0.18 -9.12 16.77
N LYS A 392 0.00 -8.30 15.71
CA LYS A 392 -1.00 -8.54 14.68
C LYS A 392 -0.87 -9.92 14.03
N ARG A 393 0.38 -10.39 13.83
CA ARG A 393 0.65 -11.75 13.34
C ARG A 393 0.15 -12.80 14.34
N VAL A 394 0.41 -12.61 15.62
CA VAL A 394 -0.02 -13.52 16.68
C VAL A 394 -1.55 -13.57 16.82
N LEU A 395 -2.22 -12.43 16.69
CA LEU A 395 -3.69 -12.32 16.69
C LEU A 395 -4.36 -12.89 15.43
N GLY A 396 -3.60 -13.25 14.40
CA GLY A 396 -4.16 -13.78 13.16
C GLY A 396 -4.80 -12.75 12.23
N ILE A 397 -4.59 -11.46 12.47
CA ILE A 397 -5.19 -10.35 11.71
C ILE A 397 -4.22 -9.71 10.70
N SER A 398 -3.02 -10.26 10.55
CA SER A 398 -2.04 -9.84 9.54
C SER A 398 -2.24 -10.57 8.21
N HIS A 399 -1.60 -10.06 7.15
CA HIS A 399 -1.59 -10.74 5.85
C HIS A 399 -0.93 -12.13 5.95
N PRO A 400 -1.41 -13.15 5.18
CA PRO A 400 -0.90 -14.53 5.24
C PRO A 400 0.62 -14.67 5.10
N ILE A 401 1.29 -13.84 4.32
CA ILE A 401 2.76 -13.87 4.17
C ILE A 401 3.51 -13.73 5.49
N PHE A 402 2.95 -13.00 6.46
CA PHE A 402 3.56 -12.89 7.78
C PHE A 402 3.47 -14.18 8.59
N PHE A 403 2.55 -15.11 8.26
CA PHE A 403 2.50 -16.44 8.87
C PHE A 403 3.67 -17.31 8.41
N GLU A 404 4.09 -17.13 7.16
CA GLU A 404 5.26 -17.81 6.60
C GLU A 404 6.57 -17.21 7.10
N LEU A 405 6.64 -15.86 7.15
CA LEU A 405 7.84 -15.14 7.59
C LEU A 405 8.07 -15.24 9.10
N LEU A 406 7.02 -15.41 9.89
CA LEU A 406 7.03 -15.41 11.35
C LEU A 406 6.16 -16.57 11.87
N PRO A 407 6.51 -17.84 11.61
CA PRO A 407 5.73 -18.97 12.08
C PRO A 407 5.79 -19.05 13.61
N PHE A 408 4.83 -19.73 14.23
CA PHE A 408 4.94 -20.09 15.64
C PHE A 408 6.06 -21.12 15.85
N HIS A 409 6.72 -21.05 16.98
CA HIS A 409 7.74 -22.02 17.34
C HIS A 409 7.19 -23.46 17.36
N ALA A 410 5.96 -23.63 17.84
CA ALA A 410 5.27 -24.92 17.86
C ALA A 410 5.03 -25.51 16.46
N ASP A 411 4.75 -24.67 15.45
CA ASP A 411 4.54 -25.10 14.06
C ASP A 411 5.83 -25.64 13.43
N VAL A 412 6.99 -25.15 13.87
CA VAL A 412 8.30 -25.57 13.35
C VAL A 412 8.84 -26.82 14.06
N PHE A 413 8.68 -26.91 15.38
CA PHE A 413 9.31 -27.95 16.21
C PHE A 413 8.35 -28.94 16.85
N GLY A 414 7.03 -28.81 16.62
CA GLY A 414 6.01 -29.68 17.18
C GLY A 414 5.84 -29.59 18.72
N SER A 415 6.53 -28.64 19.36
CA SER A 415 6.47 -28.43 20.81
C SER A 415 6.46 -26.95 21.16
N LEU A 416 5.75 -26.60 22.22
CA LEU A 416 5.80 -25.25 22.78
C LEU A 416 7.20 -25.02 23.39
N ARG A 417 7.81 -23.90 23.04
CA ARG A 417 8.99 -23.43 23.75
C ARG A 417 8.55 -22.95 25.13
N THR A 418 9.27 -23.37 26.18
CA THR A 418 9.13 -22.77 27.50
C THR A 418 9.60 -21.31 27.45
N GLY A 419 8.73 -20.37 27.65
CA GLY A 419 9.00 -18.94 27.62
C GLY A 419 7.98 -18.16 28.44
N GLU A 420 8.07 -16.85 28.43
CA GLU A 420 7.22 -15.93 29.20
C GLU A 420 5.72 -16.01 28.80
N HIS A 421 5.44 -16.45 27.57
CA HIS A 421 4.07 -16.64 27.06
C HIS A 421 3.97 -17.82 26.09
N ASN A 422 2.74 -18.30 25.86
CA ASN A 422 2.45 -19.49 25.05
C ASN A 422 2.42 -19.25 23.52
N LYS A 423 2.53 -18.01 23.06
CA LYS A 423 2.47 -17.63 21.62
C LYS A 423 3.86 -17.23 21.11
N GLN A 424 4.85 -18.11 21.32
CA GLN A 424 6.24 -17.89 20.92
C GLN A 424 6.38 -17.96 19.40
N LEU A 425 7.00 -16.92 18.81
CA LEU A 425 7.35 -16.88 17.39
C LEU A 425 8.72 -17.50 17.13
N TYR A 426 8.91 -18.05 15.94
CA TYR A 426 10.21 -18.53 15.47
C TYR A 426 10.97 -17.44 14.72
N GLY A 427 12.15 -17.10 15.20
CA GLY A 427 12.94 -15.98 14.68
C GLY A 427 13.98 -16.38 13.62
N HIS A 428 13.87 -17.58 13.02
CA HIS A 428 14.82 -18.14 12.05
C HIS A 428 16.28 -18.20 12.57
N ILE A 429 16.80 -19.39 12.78
CA ILE A 429 18.21 -19.61 13.12
C ILE A 429 18.99 -19.66 11.82
N LEU A 430 20.02 -18.81 11.70
CA LEU A 430 20.86 -18.74 10.51
C LEU A 430 22.15 -19.51 10.69
N GLU A 431 22.48 -20.36 9.72
CA GLU A 431 23.73 -21.11 9.69
C GLU A 431 24.91 -20.31 9.12
N VAL A 432 24.64 -19.20 8.39
CA VAL A 432 25.65 -18.46 7.64
C VAL A 432 26.13 -17.22 8.39
N GLN A 433 27.36 -17.21 8.86
CA GLN A 433 27.90 -16.20 9.76
C GLN A 433 28.00 -14.77 9.21
N PHE A 434 28.33 -14.56 7.94
CA PHE A 434 28.56 -13.20 7.41
C PHE A 434 27.27 -12.40 7.14
N GLN A 435 26.13 -13.02 7.21
CA GLN A 435 24.80 -12.38 7.05
C GLN A 435 24.13 -12.06 8.41
N HIS A 436 24.72 -12.45 9.52
CA HIS A 436 24.18 -12.25 10.87
C HIS A 436 23.89 -10.77 11.18
N ALA A 437 24.78 -9.86 10.79
CA ALA A 437 24.60 -8.43 11.06
C ALA A 437 23.33 -7.86 10.43
N LEU A 438 22.96 -8.29 9.22
CA LEU A 438 21.72 -7.86 8.57
C LEU A 438 20.48 -8.45 9.27
N HIS A 439 20.54 -9.74 9.63
CA HIS A 439 19.46 -10.41 10.36
C HIS A 439 19.23 -9.78 11.73
N PHE A 440 20.30 -9.57 12.52
CA PHE A 440 20.21 -8.99 13.86
C PHE A 440 19.75 -7.54 13.90
N ARG A 441 19.91 -6.78 12.82
CA ARG A 441 19.35 -5.43 12.69
C ARG A 441 17.94 -5.42 12.11
N SER A 442 17.44 -6.55 11.64
CA SER A 442 16.14 -6.64 10.99
C SER A 442 15.01 -6.91 12.00
N ILE A 443 13.79 -6.93 11.47
CA ILE A 443 12.58 -7.26 12.25
C ILE A 443 12.66 -8.63 12.90
N PHE A 444 13.41 -9.58 12.33
CA PHE A 444 13.58 -10.92 12.90
C PHE A 444 14.25 -10.90 14.29
N ALA A 445 15.11 -9.92 14.57
CA ALA A 445 15.69 -9.75 15.90
C ALA A 445 14.64 -9.35 16.95
N MET A 446 13.61 -8.61 16.53
CA MET A 446 12.53 -8.19 17.43
C MET A 446 11.65 -9.37 17.89
N VAL A 447 11.69 -10.50 17.20
CA VAL A 447 11.05 -11.74 17.67
C VAL A 447 11.58 -12.15 19.04
N TYR A 448 12.88 -11.98 19.29
CA TYR A 448 13.46 -12.25 20.60
C TYR A 448 12.90 -11.34 21.70
N VAL A 449 12.68 -10.07 21.40
CA VAL A 449 12.07 -9.10 22.32
C VAL A 449 10.60 -9.45 22.53
N TYR A 450 9.86 -9.73 21.45
CA TYR A 450 8.46 -10.12 21.53
C TYR A 450 8.24 -11.37 22.40
N ASN A 451 9.08 -12.37 22.23
CA ASN A 451 8.99 -13.63 22.96
C ASN A 451 9.29 -13.51 24.48
N ARG A 452 9.74 -12.34 24.92
CA ARG A 452 9.95 -11.99 26.35
C ARG A 452 8.86 -11.12 26.95
N LEU A 453 7.83 -10.78 26.17
CA LEU A 453 6.69 -10.05 26.70
C LEU A 453 5.91 -10.92 27.69
N PRO A 454 5.38 -10.34 28.78
CA PRO A 454 4.50 -11.07 29.70
C PRO A 454 3.24 -11.59 28.99
N GLN A 455 2.70 -12.73 29.47
CA GLN A 455 1.48 -13.32 28.91
C GLN A 455 0.32 -12.31 28.84
N GLU A 456 0.15 -11.48 29.89
CA GLU A 456 -0.90 -10.47 29.98
C GLU A 456 -0.84 -9.46 28.82
N VAL A 457 0.37 -9.07 28.38
CA VAL A 457 0.57 -8.16 27.26
C VAL A 457 0.21 -8.84 25.92
N VAL A 458 0.53 -10.13 25.79
CA VAL A 458 0.28 -10.90 24.57
C VAL A 458 -1.21 -11.30 24.44
N ASP A 459 -1.96 -11.32 25.52
CA ASP A 459 -3.39 -11.58 25.52
C ASP A 459 -4.25 -10.32 25.27
N CYS A 460 -3.65 -9.13 25.25
CA CYS A 460 -4.34 -7.90 24.87
C CYS A 460 -4.78 -7.96 23.40
N THR A 461 -6.04 -7.59 23.13
CA THR A 461 -6.64 -7.58 21.79
C THR A 461 -6.69 -6.16 21.18
#